data_14771b5690450be4ee7ef3c45852d3da
#
_entry.id   14771b5690450be4ee7ef3c45852d3da
#
_cell.length_a   1.000
_cell.length_b   1.000
_cell.length_c   1.000
_cell.angle_alpha   90.00
_cell.angle_beta   90.00
_cell.angle_gamma   90.00
#
_symmetry.space_group_name_H-M   'P 1'
#
loop_
_entity.id
_entity.type
_entity.pdbx_description
1 polymer ?
#
loop_
_entity_poly.entity_id
_entity_poly.type
_entity_poly.pdbx_seq_one_letter_code
_entity_poly.pdbx_strand_id
1 'polypeptide(L)'
;RDAIFIIGSNLREEAPILAHRVRKAALNGAQISFASSVEHEYFFDVEHYLSGAGLVDLLSGDGVDAVVESLGKADNALVLLGNIAGRSKAFSAVRSLAADIADRAGAQLGTLSPGSNSAGLSQVGVLPQGDLHAGNMLDESLDTVVLLNVEPDADLLACDDAVAKLKKQNFVVALTPFVSDALLESADLLLPIGTFAETSGTYVNVEGTWQSFGGVADPVGEARPAWKVLRVLGNLVGADGFDYVTSEGVLEECRAAIGDVAPGSFSGEKTSGRDDPGGDIDVPLYSVDGLVRRAPALQLTPAARRASGKGEG
;
A
#
# COMPACT_ATOMS: atom_id res chain seq x y z
N ARG A 1 8.70 20.79 -10.17
CA ARG A 1 8.32 20.07 -11.39
C ARG A 1 7.48 20.97 -12.25
N ASP A 2 7.62 20.83 -13.56
CA ASP A 2 6.97 21.70 -14.53
C ASP A 2 5.77 20.98 -15.19
N ALA A 3 5.78 19.63 -15.16
CA ALA A 3 4.64 18.79 -15.50
C ALA A 3 4.55 17.56 -14.59
N ILE A 4 3.33 17.18 -14.20
CA ILE A 4 3.08 16.04 -13.31
C ILE A 4 1.85 15.28 -13.82
N PHE A 5 2.02 13.97 -14.05
CA PHE A 5 0.93 13.06 -14.33
C PHE A 5 0.70 12.13 -13.16
N ILE A 6 -0.48 12.15 -12.55
CA ILE A 6 -0.84 11.42 -11.35
C ILE A 6 -1.84 10.33 -11.72
N ILE A 7 -1.49 9.08 -11.42
CA ILE A 7 -2.22 7.89 -11.84
C ILE A 7 -2.80 7.18 -10.60
N GLY A 8 -4.12 7.01 -10.54
CA GLY A 8 -4.81 6.25 -9.51
C GLY A 8 -4.56 6.78 -8.09
N SER A 9 -4.88 8.05 -7.86
CA SER A 9 -4.68 8.71 -6.57
C SER A 9 -5.80 9.68 -6.24
N ASN A 10 -6.35 9.58 -5.02
CA ASN A 10 -6.98 10.71 -4.35
C ASN A 10 -5.92 11.49 -3.55
N LEU A 11 -5.12 12.28 -4.25
CA LEU A 11 -3.93 12.92 -3.68
C LEU A 11 -4.24 13.78 -2.45
N ARG A 12 -5.44 14.37 -2.37
CA ARG A 12 -5.86 15.21 -1.23
C ARG A 12 -6.06 14.40 0.05
N GLU A 13 -6.46 13.16 -0.07
CA GLU A 13 -6.69 12.28 1.07
C GLU A 13 -5.45 11.43 1.40
N GLU A 14 -4.79 10.86 0.39
CA GLU A 14 -3.66 9.97 0.65
C GLU A 14 -2.34 10.67 0.98
N ALA A 15 -2.11 11.88 0.42
CA ALA A 15 -0.88 12.64 0.67
C ALA A 15 -1.12 14.16 0.71
N PRO A 16 -1.79 14.71 1.75
CA PRO A 16 -2.24 16.10 1.79
C PRO A 16 -1.12 17.13 1.62
N ILE A 17 0.06 16.88 2.18
CA ILE A 17 1.22 17.79 2.04
C ILE A 17 1.74 17.76 0.60
N LEU A 18 1.77 16.60 -0.05
CA LEU A 18 2.13 16.50 -1.47
C LEU A 18 1.07 17.19 -2.34
N ALA A 19 -0.23 16.99 -2.05
CA ALA A 19 -1.31 17.71 -2.73
C ALA A 19 -1.14 19.23 -2.66
N HIS A 20 -0.75 19.74 -1.49
CA HIS A 20 -0.44 21.17 -1.33
C HIS A 20 0.74 21.60 -2.20
N ARG A 21 1.81 20.79 -2.30
CA ARG A 21 2.97 21.08 -3.17
C ARG A 21 2.60 21.02 -4.65
N VAL A 22 1.79 20.05 -5.07
CA VAL A 22 1.27 19.94 -6.45
C VAL A 22 0.42 21.18 -6.78
N ARG A 23 -0.48 21.59 -5.87
CA ARG A 23 -1.26 22.80 -6.03
C ARG A 23 -0.37 24.04 -6.19
N LYS A 24 0.69 24.17 -5.37
CA LYS A 24 1.65 25.28 -5.52
C LYS A 24 2.38 25.25 -6.86
N ALA A 25 2.74 24.06 -7.35
CA ALA A 25 3.35 23.92 -8.67
C ALA A 25 2.38 24.36 -9.76
N ALA A 26 1.11 23.90 -9.73
CA ALA A 26 0.06 24.31 -10.66
C ALA A 26 -0.15 25.84 -10.68
N LEU A 27 -0.24 26.47 -9.50
CA LEU A 27 -0.37 27.93 -9.39
C LEU A 27 0.86 28.69 -9.91
N ASN A 28 2.01 28.03 -10.01
CA ASN A 28 3.24 28.57 -10.62
C ASN A 28 3.40 28.16 -12.11
N GLY A 29 2.35 27.63 -12.73
CA GLY A 29 2.33 27.32 -14.17
C GLY A 29 2.69 25.88 -14.55
N ALA A 30 2.86 24.97 -13.57
CA ALA A 30 3.08 23.56 -13.87
C ALA A 30 1.82 22.90 -14.41
N GLN A 31 1.96 22.07 -15.42
CA GLN A 31 0.88 21.29 -16.04
C GLN A 31 0.58 20.05 -15.22
N ILE A 32 -0.64 19.93 -14.72
CA ILE A 32 -1.04 18.80 -13.86
C ILE A 32 -2.12 17.99 -14.57
N SER A 33 -1.86 16.71 -14.78
CA SER A 33 -2.80 15.77 -15.40
C SER A 33 -3.08 14.58 -14.46
N PHE A 34 -4.25 13.98 -14.61
CA PHE A 34 -4.67 12.82 -13.83
C PHE A 34 -5.20 11.70 -14.71
N ALA A 35 -5.02 10.45 -14.24
CA ALA A 35 -5.78 9.29 -14.68
C ALA A 35 -6.31 8.58 -13.43
N SER A 36 -7.63 8.41 -13.34
CA SER A 36 -8.25 7.71 -12.21
C SER A 36 -9.61 7.13 -12.63
N SER A 37 -9.90 5.92 -12.17
CA SER A 37 -11.23 5.30 -12.34
C SER A 37 -12.33 6.04 -11.58
N VAL A 38 -11.94 6.78 -10.52
CA VAL A 38 -12.82 7.65 -9.75
C VAL A 38 -12.35 9.10 -9.91
N GLU A 39 -13.27 9.98 -10.30
CA GLU A 39 -12.97 11.40 -10.47
C GLU A 39 -12.97 12.15 -9.15
N HIS A 40 -11.93 12.95 -8.93
CA HIS A 40 -11.76 13.77 -7.73
C HIS A 40 -11.63 15.25 -8.11
N GLU A 41 -12.21 16.13 -7.32
CA GLU A 41 -12.11 17.58 -7.52
C GLU A 41 -10.81 18.13 -6.94
N TYR A 42 -10.16 19.03 -7.70
CA TYR A 42 -8.97 19.76 -7.29
C TYR A 42 -9.16 21.26 -7.38
N PHE A 43 -8.54 22.02 -6.47
CA PHE A 43 -8.63 23.49 -6.42
C PHE A 43 -7.50 24.15 -7.23
N PHE A 44 -7.28 23.65 -8.45
CA PHE A 44 -6.39 24.19 -9.46
C PHE A 44 -6.78 23.61 -10.82
N ASP A 45 -6.33 24.25 -11.91
CA ASP A 45 -6.66 23.79 -13.25
C ASP A 45 -5.92 22.47 -13.54
N VAL A 46 -6.69 21.48 -13.98
CA VAL A 46 -6.19 20.18 -14.43
C VAL A 46 -6.16 20.20 -15.96
N GLU A 47 -5.00 19.92 -16.55
CA GLU A 47 -4.83 20.01 -18.01
C GLU A 47 -5.49 18.85 -18.72
N HIS A 48 -5.25 17.62 -18.27
CA HIS A 48 -5.90 16.42 -18.77
C HIS A 48 -6.43 15.58 -17.62
N TYR A 49 -7.66 15.14 -17.71
CA TYR A 49 -8.25 14.21 -16.77
C TYR A 49 -8.78 12.99 -17.51
N LEU A 50 -8.08 11.86 -17.41
CA LEU A 50 -8.51 10.59 -17.98
C LEU A 50 -9.35 9.86 -16.92
N SER A 51 -10.64 9.65 -17.21
CA SER A 51 -11.59 9.02 -16.27
C SER A 51 -12.65 8.19 -17.01
N GLY A 52 -13.52 7.50 -16.25
CA GLY A 52 -14.65 6.75 -16.81
C GLY A 52 -14.34 5.32 -17.23
N ALA A 53 -13.13 4.81 -16.98
CA ALA A 53 -12.74 3.43 -17.22
C ALA A 53 -11.72 2.97 -16.16
N GLY A 54 -11.35 1.68 -16.15
CA GLY A 54 -10.26 1.16 -15.34
C GLY A 54 -8.89 1.73 -15.75
N LEU A 55 -7.94 1.75 -14.84
CA LEU A 55 -6.62 2.36 -15.07
C LEU A 55 -5.89 1.75 -16.26
N VAL A 56 -5.99 0.45 -16.51
CA VAL A 56 -5.36 -0.21 -17.66
C VAL A 56 -5.91 0.37 -18.98
N ASP A 57 -7.23 0.50 -19.07
CA ASP A 57 -7.88 1.04 -20.27
C ASP A 57 -7.54 2.52 -20.47
N LEU A 58 -7.56 3.32 -19.38
CA LEU A 58 -7.19 4.74 -19.43
C LEU A 58 -5.76 4.94 -19.91
N LEU A 59 -4.82 4.14 -19.41
CA LEU A 59 -3.39 4.27 -19.75
C LEU A 59 -3.02 3.65 -21.11
N SER A 60 -3.89 2.83 -21.69
CA SER A 60 -3.72 2.23 -23.01
C SER A 60 -4.50 2.97 -24.10
N GLY A 61 -5.36 3.92 -23.73
CA GLY A 61 -6.23 4.66 -24.64
C GLY A 61 -5.56 5.86 -25.32
N ASP A 62 -6.21 6.40 -26.34
CA ASP A 62 -5.70 7.51 -27.16
C ASP A 62 -5.46 8.82 -26.37
N GLY A 63 -6.15 9.00 -25.22
CA GLY A 63 -5.99 10.18 -24.37
C GLY A 63 -4.60 10.33 -23.74
N VAL A 64 -3.83 9.25 -23.66
CA VAL A 64 -2.47 9.24 -23.11
C VAL A 64 -1.47 10.02 -23.95
N ASP A 65 -1.65 10.05 -25.27
CA ASP A 65 -0.69 10.72 -26.17
C ASP A 65 -0.62 12.23 -25.92
N ALA A 66 -1.75 12.87 -25.60
CA ALA A 66 -1.78 14.29 -25.21
C ALA A 66 -1.02 14.53 -23.88
N VAL A 67 -1.16 13.61 -22.92
CA VAL A 67 -0.42 13.67 -21.65
C VAL A 67 1.08 13.49 -21.87
N VAL A 68 1.48 12.52 -22.71
CA VAL A 68 2.90 12.29 -23.07
C VAL A 68 3.49 13.52 -23.76
N GLU A 69 2.74 14.15 -24.67
CA GLU A 69 3.18 15.39 -25.32
C GLU A 69 3.36 16.53 -24.32
N SER A 70 2.43 16.69 -23.37
CA SER A 70 2.52 17.71 -22.30
C SER A 70 3.74 17.49 -21.41
N LEU A 71 3.94 16.24 -20.94
CA LEU A 71 5.10 15.86 -20.12
C LEU A 71 6.42 16.08 -20.88
N GLY A 72 6.48 15.71 -22.16
CA GLY A 72 7.69 15.81 -23.00
C GLY A 72 8.15 17.24 -23.31
N LYS A 73 7.28 18.24 -23.12
CA LYS A 73 7.62 19.67 -23.26
C LYS A 73 8.25 20.26 -22.00
N ALA A 74 8.19 19.57 -20.87
CA ALA A 74 8.65 20.06 -19.59
C ALA A 74 10.11 19.67 -19.33
N ASP A 75 10.88 20.59 -18.74
CA ASP A 75 12.26 20.32 -18.34
C ASP A 75 12.34 19.31 -17.17
N ASN A 76 11.32 19.27 -16.33
CA ASN A 76 11.26 18.40 -15.12
C ASN A 76 9.87 17.74 -15.01
N ALA A 77 9.66 16.66 -15.74
CA ALA A 77 8.42 15.88 -15.71
C ALA A 77 8.43 14.76 -14.67
N LEU A 78 7.25 14.43 -14.14
CA LEU A 78 7.03 13.34 -13.18
C LEU A 78 5.75 12.57 -13.52
N VAL A 79 5.85 11.24 -13.56
CA VAL A 79 4.72 10.33 -13.51
C VAL A 79 4.64 9.75 -12.12
N LEU A 80 3.48 9.80 -11.46
CA LEU A 80 3.31 9.40 -10.06
C LEU A 80 2.15 8.42 -9.93
N LEU A 81 2.46 7.21 -9.45
CA LEU A 81 1.46 6.19 -9.10
C LEU A 81 0.95 6.41 -7.67
N GLY A 82 -0.35 6.41 -7.48
CA GLY A 82 -1.00 6.53 -6.17
C GLY A 82 -1.54 5.22 -5.62
N ASN A 83 -2.26 5.31 -4.50
CA ASN A 83 -2.72 4.14 -3.75
C ASN A 83 -3.84 3.36 -4.46
N ILE A 84 -4.71 4.02 -5.24
CA ILE A 84 -5.72 3.33 -6.07
C ILE A 84 -5.00 2.45 -7.10
N ALA A 85 -3.97 2.99 -7.76
CA ALA A 85 -3.12 2.21 -8.66
C ALA A 85 -2.43 1.06 -7.92
N GLY A 86 -1.83 1.33 -6.75
CA GLY A 86 -1.11 0.33 -5.95
C GLY A 86 -1.97 -0.81 -5.41
N ARG A 87 -3.30 -0.60 -5.31
CA ARG A 87 -4.28 -1.60 -4.87
C ARG A 87 -5.04 -2.27 -6.02
N SER A 88 -4.82 -1.81 -7.25
CA SER A 88 -5.43 -2.45 -8.43
C SER A 88 -4.98 -3.91 -8.53
N LYS A 89 -5.90 -4.81 -8.85
CA LYS A 89 -5.57 -6.21 -9.16
C LYS A 89 -4.62 -6.31 -10.37
N ALA A 90 -4.68 -5.33 -11.27
CA ALA A 90 -3.81 -5.19 -12.44
C ALA A 90 -2.57 -4.30 -12.17
N PHE A 91 -2.10 -4.15 -10.94
CA PHE A 91 -1.02 -3.23 -10.59
C PHE A 91 0.24 -3.40 -11.44
N SER A 92 0.63 -4.64 -11.77
CA SER A 92 1.80 -4.91 -12.62
C SER A 92 1.66 -4.30 -14.01
N ALA A 93 0.46 -4.38 -14.60
CA ALA A 93 0.15 -3.77 -15.89
C ALA A 93 0.12 -2.25 -15.80
N VAL A 94 -0.58 -1.70 -14.80
CA VAL A 94 -0.65 -0.25 -14.55
C VAL A 94 0.75 0.34 -14.37
N ARG A 95 1.63 -0.32 -13.59
CA ARG A 95 3.01 0.10 -13.38
C ARG A 95 3.83 0.03 -14.67
N SER A 96 3.66 -1.01 -15.47
CA SER A 96 4.34 -1.15 -16.77
C SER A 96 3.93 -0.06 -17.75
N LEU A 97 2.64 0.25 -17.85
CA LEU A 97 2.12 1.32 -18.69
C LEU A 97 2.61 2.69 -18.21
N ALA A 98 2.62 2.93 -16.89
CA ALA A 98 3.16 4.17 -16.32
C ALA A 98 4.66 4.34 -16.61
N ALA A 99 5.43 3.24 -16.57
CA ALA A 99 6.85 3.26 -16.95
C ALA A 99 7.04 3.56 -18.44
N ASP A 100 6.21 2.99 -19.32
CA ASP A 100 6.25 3.29 -20.75
C ASP A 100 5.93 4.78 -21.03
N ILE A 101 4.91 5.32 -20.37
CA ILE A 101 4.55 6.74 -20.47
C ILE A 101 5.72 7.61 -20.00
N ALA A 102 6.35 7.27 -18.88
CA ALA A 102 7.49 8.00 -18.35
C ALA A 102 8.69 7.96 -19.33
N ASP A 103 9.01 6.78 -19.87
CA ASP A 103 10.09 6.61 -20.85
C ASP A 103 9.83 7.42 -22.13
N ARG A 104 8.62 7.36 -22.69
CA ARG A 104 8.22 8.12 -23.90
C ARG A 104 8.31 9.62 -23.71
N ALA A 105 8.00 10.10 -22.50
CA ALA A 105 8.02 11.51 -22.15
C ALA A 105 9.38 12.00 -21.61
N GLY A 106 10.35 11.13 -21.35
CA GLY A 106 11.56 11.48 -20.63
C GLY A 106 11.32 11.91 -19.17
N ALA A 107 10.22 11.44 -18.58
CA ALA A 107 9.79 11.79 -17.23
C ALA A 107 10.37 10.81 -16.18
N GLN A 108 10.46 11.25 -14.93
CA GLN A 108 10.75 10.37 -13.80
C GLN A 108 9.48 9.62 -13.37
N LEU A 109 9.62 8.35 -12.98
CA LEU A 109 8.54 7.56 -12.40
C LEU A 109 8.70 7.51 -10.87
N GLY A 110 7.62 7.80 -10.15
CA GLY A 110 7.54 7.68 -8.70
C GLY A 110 6.30 6.91 -8.27
N THR A 111 6.30 6.38 -7.05
CA THR A 111 5.16 5.68 -6.47
C THR A 111 4.89 6.22 -5.07
N LEU A 112 3.64 6.54 -4.77
CA LEU A 112 3.20 6.78 -3.39
C LEU A 112 3.07 5.44 -2.68
N SER A 113 3.67 5.36 -1.51
CA SER A 113 3.61 4.14 -0.70
C SER A 113 2.19 3.94 -0.15
N PRO A 114 1.59 2.75 -0.31
CA PRO A 114 0.27 2.46 0.26
C PRO A 114 0.26 2.42 1.79
N GLY A 115 1.42 2.25 2.42
CA GLY A 115 1.60 2.27 3.87
C GLY A 115 2.87 3.03 4.27
N SER A 116 2.90 3.50 5.51
CA SER A 116 4.01 4.29 6.05
C SER A 116 5.36 3.57 6.08
N ASN A 117 5.37 2.24 6.00
CA ASN A 117 6.58 1.41 6.02
C ASN A 117 6.70 0.43 4.83
N SER A 118 5.98 0.65 3.74
CA SER A 118 6.07 -0.26 2.58
C SER A 118 7.49 -0.33 2.00
N ALA A 119 8.23 0.79 2.00
CA ALA A 119 9.63 0.81 1.58
C ALA A 119 10.51 -0.04 2.52
N GLY A 120 10.31 0.08 3.84
CA GLY A 120 11.05 -0.71 4.82
C GLY A 120 10.76 -2.21 4.69
N LEU A 121 9.50 -2.61 4.55
CA LEU A 121 9.13 -4.00 4.33
C LEU A 121 9.79 -4.59 3.07
N SER A 122 9.81 -3.83 1.98
CA SER A 122 10.50 -4.25 0.76
C SER A 122 12.00 -4.41 0.95
N GLN A 123 12.64 -3.49 1.69
CA GLN A 123 14.09 -3.55 1.97
C GLN A 123 14.48 -4.76 2.82
N VAL A 124 13.64 -5.16 3.78
CA VAL A 124 13.90 -6.36 4.60
C VAL A 124 13.43 -7.66 3.94
N GLY A 125 13.01 -7.61 2.68
CA GLY A 125 12.65 -8.80 1.89
C GLY A 125 11.25 -9.35 2.16
N VAL A 126 10.35 -8.57 2.76
CA VAL A 126 8.92 -8.93 2.87
C VAL A 126 8.27 -8.68 1.51
N LEU A 127 8.53 -9.61 0.60
CA LEU A 127 8.09 -9.60 -0.80
C LEU A 127 7.53 -10.97 -1.17
N PRO A 128 6.67 -11.04 -2.20
CA PRO A 128 6.23 -12.33 -2.73
C PRO A 128 7.40 -13.25 -3.04
N GLN A 129 7.23 -14.54 -2.75
CA GLN A 129 8.21 -15.58 -3.06
C GLN A 129 7.71 -16.40 -4.26
N GLY A 130 8.46 -16.37 -5.35
CA GLY A 130 8.02 -16.96 -6.61
C GLY A 130 6.73 -16.33 -7.11
N ASP A 131 5.77 -17.15 -7.51
CA ASP A 131 4.47 -16.71 -8.04
C ASP A 131 3.41 -16.49 -6.94
N LEU A 132 3.74 -16.79 -5.65
CA LEU A 132 2.79 -16.65 -4.55
C LEU A 132 2.81 -15.23 -3.97
N HIS A 133 1.66 -14.61 -3.91
CA HIS A 133 1.44 -13.28 -3.32
C HIS A 133 0.07 -13.22 -2.60
N ALA A 134 -0.20 -12.15 -1.87
CA ALA A 134 -1.42 -12.01 -1.06
C ALA A 134 -2.74 -12.17 -1.86
N GLY A 135 -2.73 -11.93 -3.16
CA GLY A 135 -3.92 -12.09 -4.02
C GLY A 135 -4.21 -13.54 -4.43
N ASN A 136 -3.22 -14.43 -4.44
CA ASN A 136 -3.39 -15.80 -4.95
C ASN A 136 -2.91 -16.91 -4.01
N MET A 137 -2.08 -16.60 -3.01
CA MET A 137 -1.52 -17.63 -2.13
C MET A 137 -2.58 -18.46 -1.38
N LEU A 138 -3.75 -17.89 -1.12
CA LEU A 138 -4.85 -18.58 -0.46
C LEU A 138 -5.67 -19.47 -1.41
N ASP A 139 -5.37 -19.49 -2.69
CA ASP A 139 -5.92 -20.45 -3.65
C ASP A 139 -5.20 -21.81 -3.57
N GLU A 140 -4.00 -21.80 -3.01
CA GLU A 140 -3.23 -23.01 -2.73
C GLU A 140 -3.60 -23.63 -1.39
N SER A 141 -3.33 -24.93 -1.21
CA SER A 141 -3.46 -25.60 0.08
C SER A 141 -2.18 -25.42 0.88
N LEU A 142 -2.22 -24.54 1.87
CA LEU A 142 -1.10 -24.27 2.76
C LEU A 142 -1.25 -25.02 4.08
N ASP A 143 -0.16 -25.56 4.60
CA ASP A 143 -0.18 -26.24 5.90
C ASP A 143 -0.41 -25.25 7.05
N THR A 144 0.18 -24.07 6.97
CA THR A 144 0.00 -23.02 7.99
C THR A 144 -0.01 -21.65 7.32
N VAL A 145 -0.99 -20.83 7.70
CA VAL A 145 -1.06 -19.41 7.35
C VAL A 145 -0.88 -18.58 8.60
N VAL A 146 0.05 -17.62 8.57
CA VAL A 146 0.26 -16.67 9.66
C VAL A 146 -0.17 -15.29 9.20
N LEU A 147 -1.20 -14.75 9.83
CA LEU A 147 -1.69 -13.38 9.62
C LEU A 147 -1.04 -12.47 10.66
N LEU A 148 -0.22 -11.51 10.23
CA LEU A 148 0.42 -10.55 11.11
C LEU A 148 -0.25 -9.18 10.95
N ASN A 149 -1.06 -8.82 11.95
CA ASN A 149 -1.83 -7.56 11.97
C ASN A 149 -2.70 -7.38 10.71
N VAL A 150 -3.35 -8.45 10.27
CA VAL A 150 -4.21 -8.50 9.08
C VAL A 150 -5.63 -8.88 9.50
N GLU A 151 -6.61 -8.11 9.11
CA GLU A 151 -8.03 -8.44 9.17
C GLU A 151 -8.50 -8.85 7.77
N PRO A 152 -8.90 -10.12 7.55
CA PRO A 152 -9.08 -10.68 6.21
C PRO A 152 -10.09 -9.95 5.33
N ASP A 153 -11.17 -9.46 5.93
CA ASP A 153 -12.26 -8.74 5.27
C ASP A 153 -11.94 -7.27 4.95
N ALA A 154 -10.89 -6.73 5.58
CA ALA A 154 -10.53 -5.32 5.46
C ALA A 154 -9.16 -5.09 4.79
N ASP A 155 -8.24 -6.03 4.89
CA ASP A 155 -6.85 -5.86 4.44
C ASP A 155 -6.49 -6.74 3.23
N LEU A 156 -7.21 -7.85 2.98
CA LEU A 156 -6.97 -8.74 1.84
C LEU A 156 -7.90 -8.43 0.64
N LEU A 157 -8.04 -7.16 0.30
CA LEU A 157 -8.99 -6.69 -0.72
C LEU A 157 -8.71 -7.21 -2.14
N ALA A 158 -7.46 -7.58 -2.44
CA ALA A 158 -7.09 -8.20 -3.71
C ALA A 158 -7.40 -9.70 -3.78
N CYS A 159 -7.78 -10.31 -2.65
CA CYS A 159 -8.13 -11.72 -2.55
C CYS A 159 -9.64 -11.87 -2.40
N ASP A 160 -10.32 -12.30 -3.46
CA ASP A 160 -11.76 -12.56 -3.39
C ASP A 160 -12.04 -13.69 -2.41
N ASP A 161 -13.08 -13.53 -1.57
CA ASP A 161 -13.51 -14.51 -0.58
C ASP A 161 -12.41 -14.94 0.43
N ALA A 162 -11.54 -14.01 0.85
CA ALA A 162 -10.39 -14.29 1.72
C ALA A 162 -10.76 -15.11 2.97
N VAL A 163 -11.86 -14.77 3.65
CA VAL A 163 -12.34 -15.51 4.84
C VAL A 163 -12.67 -16.96 4.48
N ALA A 164 -13.39 -17.19 3.39
CA ALA A 164 -13.77 -18.54 2.95
C ALA A 164 -12.56 -19.36 2.49
N LYS A 165 -11.55 -18.73 1.92
CA LYS A 165 -10.29 -19.38 1.52
C LYS A 165 -9.42 -19.72 2.75
N LEU A 166 -9.34 -18.83 3.73
CA LEU A 166 -8.63 -19.09 4.99
C LEU A 166 -9.25 -20.30 5.73
N LYS A 167 -10.56 -20.42 5.78
CA LYS A 167 -11.25 -21.58 6.39
C LYS A 167 -10.92 -22.93 5.75
N LYS A 168 -10.36 -22.94 4.55
CA LYS A 168 -9.95 -24.17 3.85
C LYS A 168 -8.49 -24.55 4.13
N GLN A 169 -7.72 -23.68 4.78
CA GLN A 169 -6.34 -23.97 5.13
C GLN A 169 -6.26 -24.92 6.33
N ASN A 170 -5.16 -25.66 6.47
CA ASN A 170 -5.02 -26.65 7.52
C ASN A 170 -4.90 -26.00 8.92
N PHE A 171 -4.20 -24.89 9.03
CA PHE A 171 -4.05 -24.16 10.29
C PHE A 171 -3.81 -22.66 10.04
N VAL A 172 -4.60 -21.81 10.70
CA VAL A 172 -4.50 -20.35 10.57
C VAL A 172 -4.21 -19.72 11.92
N VAL A 173 -3.10 -19.01 12.02
CA VAL A 173 -2.70 -18.25 13.20
C VAL A 173 -2.76 -16.77 12.91
N ALA A 174 -3.47 -15.99 13.72
CA ALA A 174 -3.50 -14.55 13.60
C ALA A 174 -2.85 -13.87 14.82
N LEU A 175 -1.81 -13.08 14.55
CA LEU A 175 -1.22 -12.15 15.49
C LEU A 175 -1.92 -10.80 15.31
N THR A 176 -2.77 -10.44 16.26
CA THR A 176 -3.70 -9.30 16.07
C THR A 176 -3.89 -8.49 17.35
N PRO A 177 -3.96 -7.14 17.27
CA PRO A 177 -4.36 -6.29 18.39
C PRO A 177 -5.88 -6.25 18.60
N PHE A 178 -6.66 -6.68 17.59
CA PHE A 178 -8.11 -6.62 17.61
C PHE A 178 -8.73 -7.93 17.15
N VAL A 179 -9.81 -8.31 17.80
CA VAL A 179 -10.62 -9.47 17.38
C VAL A 179 -11.76 -8.96 16.50
N SER A 180 -11.81 -9.43 15.25
CA SER A 180 -12.93 -9.18 14.32
C SER A 180 -13.73 -10.47 14.09
N ASP A 181 -14.98 -10.33 13.62
CA ASP A 181 -15.81 -11.50 13.28
C ASP A 181 -15.14 -12.34 12.19
N ALA A 182 -14.50 -11.71 11.21
CA ALA A 182 -13.75 -12.38 10.15
C ALA A 182 -12.60 -13.24 10.71
N LEU A 183 -11.87 -12.75 11.70
CA LEU A 183 -10.81 -13.52 12.36
C LEU A 183 -11.36 -14.66 13.22
N LEU A 184 -12.46 -14.43 13.97
CA LEU A 184 -13.12 -15.50 14.73
C LEU A 184 -13.66 -16.61 13.84
N GLU A 185 -14.05 -16.28 12.62
CA GLU A 185 -14.57 -17.24 11.66
C GLU A 185 -13.48 -18.05 10.95
N SER A 186 -12.28 -17.46 10.75
CA SER A 186 -11.25 -18.02 9.86
C SER A 186 -9.94 -18.43 10.53
N ALA A 187 -9.67 -18.03 11.77
CA ALA A 187 -8.43 -18.35 12.47
C ALA A 187 -8.64 -19.44 13.54
N ASP A 188 -7.73 -20.42 13.59
CA ASP A 188 -7.70 -21.47 14.61
C ASP A 188 -7.07 -20.97 15.92
N LEU A 189 -6.15 -20.00 15.83
CA LEU A 189 -5.44 -19.44 16.96
C LEU A 189 -5.28 -17.93 16.81
N LEU A 190 -5.68 -17.19 17.86
CA LEU A 190 -5.44 -15.76 17.98
C LEU A 190 -4.36 -15.49 19.03
N LEU A 191 -3.29 -14.81 18.65
CA LEU A 191 -2.23 -14.37 19.55
C LEU A 191 -2.30 -12.84 19.71
N PRO A 192 -2.47 -12.32 20.94
CA PRO A 192 -2.61 -10.89 21.16
C PRO A 192 -1.29 -10.16 20.96
N ILE A 193 -1.28 -9.15 20.11
CA ILE A 193 -0.15 -8.22 19.92
C ILE A 193 -0.55 -6.79 20.24
N GLY A 194 0.44 -5.96 20.57
CA GLY A 194 0.21 -4.52 20.74
C GLY A 194 -0.02 -3.80 19.42
N THR A 195 -0.72 -2.67 19.48
CA THR A 195 -0.83 -1.71 18.38
C THR A 195 0.50 -1.00 18.12
N PHE A 196 0.59 -0.17 17.05
CA PHE A 196 1.79 0.63 16.78
C PHE A 196 2.14 1.61 17.91
N ALA A 197 1.17 2.04 18.73
CA ALA A 197 1.39 2.92 19.87
C ALA A 197 1.99 2.18 21.09
N GLU A 198 1.89 0.86 21.12
CA GLU A 198 2.30 -0.01 22.23
C GLU A 198 3.60 -0.78 21.92
N THR A 199 4.29 -0.42 20.87
CA THR A 199 5.57 -1.03 20.45
C THR A 199 6.58 0.03 20.04
N SER A 200 7.86 -0.29 20.13
CA SER A 200 8.91 0.43 19.41
C SER A 200 9.11 -0.16 18.03
N GLY A 201 9.60 0.64 17.10
CA GLY A 201 9.84 0.18 15.74
C GLY A 201 10.62 1.18 14.92
N THR A 202 10.82 0.85 13.63
CA THR A 202 11.46 1.72 12.67
C THR A 202 10.71 1.65 11.35
N TYR A 203 10.38 2.80 10.80
CA TYR A 203 9.77 2.94 9.48
C TYR A 203 10.77 3.54 8.51
N VAL A 204 10.69 3.11 7.26
CA VAL A 204 11.47 3.68 6.17
C VAL A 204 10.51 4.35 5.19
N ASN A 205 10.69 5.65 4.98
CA ASN A 205 9.87 6.40 4.04
C ASN A 205 10.26 6.13 2.58
N VAL A 206 9.52 6.71 1.63
CA VAL A 206 9.75 6.52 0.18
C VAL A 206 11.08 7.11 -0.31
N GLU A 207 11.73 7.96 0.49
CA GLU A 207 13.06 8.52 0.21
C GLU A 207 14.20 7.64 0.77
N GLY A 208 13.86 6.52 1.44
CA GLY A 208 14.82 5.63 2.07
C GLY A 208 15.30 6.09 3.46
N THR A 209 14.66 7.10 4.05
CA THR A 209 15.04 7.58 5.38
C THR A 209 14.46 6.69 6.48
N TRP A 210 15.34 6.15 7.32
CA TRP A 210 15.01 5.32 8.47
C TRP A 210 14.65 6.18 9.68
N GLN A 211 13.43 5.98 10.21
CA GLN A 211 12.86 6.76 11.30
C GLN A 211 12.39 5.83 12.42
N SER A 212 13.11 5.84 13.54
CA SER A 212 12.74 5.01 14.72
C SER A 212 11.77 5.77 15.62
N PHE A 213 10.91 5.00 16.30
CA PHE A 213 9.95 5.52 17.28
C PHE A 213 9.87 4.57 18.48
N GLY A 214 9.49 5.13 19.64
CA GLY A 214 9.20 4.38 20.86
C GLY A 214 7.70 4.19 21.06
N GLY A 215 7.31 3.12 21.74
CA GLY A 215 5.94 2.97 22.23
C GLY A 215 5.60 4.07 23.23
N VAL A 216 4.37 4.55 23.20
CA VAL A 216 3.86 5.59 24.11
C VAL A 216 2.89 5.04 25.17
N ALA A 217 2.52 3.75 25.06
CA ALA A 217 1.67 3.04 25.98
C ALA A 217 2.19 1.60 26.18
N ASP A 218 1.84 0.99 27.28
CA ASP A 218 2.06 -0.44 27.49
C ASP A 218 0.98 -1.26 26.79
N PRO A 219 1.32 -2.45 26.24
CA PRO A 219 0.33 -3.36 25.66
C PRO A 219 -0.73 -3.78 26.69
N VAL A 220 -1.97 -3.87 26.24
CA VAL A 220 -3.10 -4.22 27.12
C VAL A 220 -3.12 -5.71 27.48
N GLY A 221 -3.28 -6.04 28.73
CA GLY A 221 -3.44 -7.42 29.21
C GLY A 221 -2.26 -8.33 28.86
N GLU A 222 -2.54 -9.44 28.17
CA GLU A 222 -1.52 -10.41 27.75
C GLU A 222 -0.82 -10.05 26.43
N ALA A 223 -1.23 -8.96 25.77
CA ALA A 223 -0.61 -8.54 24.51
C ALA A 223 0.89 -8.23 24.69
N ARG A 224 1.64 -8.48 23.64
CA ARG A 224 3.08 -8.19 23.57
C ARG A 224 3.40 -7.55 22.23
N PRO A 225 4.46 -6.74 22.12
CA PRO A 225 4.95 -6.30 20.81
C PRO A 225 5.12 -7.47 19.84
N ALA A 226 4.63 -7.33 18.61
CA ALA A 226 4.60 -8.42 17.63
C ALA A 226 5.98 -9.06 17.42
N TRP A 227 7.05 -8.24 17.39
CA TRP A 227 8.42 -8.76 17.22
C TRP A 227 8.85 -9.72 18.35
N LYS A 228 8.36 -9.52 19.59
CA LYS A 228 8.63 -10.43 20.73
C LYS A 228 7.88 -11.76 20.57
N VAL A 229 6.65 -11.73 20.05
CA VAL A 229 5.89 -12.95 19.74
C VAL A 229 6.59 -13.72 18.63
N LEU A 230 6.96 -13.06 17.54
CA LEU A 230 7.69 -13.67 16.42
C LEU A 230 9.04 -14.26 16.87
N ARG A 231 9.78 -13.55 17.72
CA ARG A 231 11.03 -14.06 18.30
C ARG A 231 10.81 -15.38 19.04
N VAL A 232 9.79 -15.45 19.90
CA VAL A 232 9.47 -16.67 20.66
C VAL A 232 9.04 -17.79 19.69
N LEU A 233 8.22 -17.49 18.70
CA LEU A 233 7.84 -18.47 17.69
C LEU A 233 9.07 -19.00 16.91
N GLY A 234 10.00 -18.13 16.52
CA GLY A 234 11.25 -18.54 15.86
C GLY A 234 12.04 -19.53 16.70
N ASN A 235 12.21 -19.25 18.00
CA ASN A 235 12.88 -20.18 18.92
C ASN A 235 12.12 -21.52 19.08
N LEU A 236 10.79 -21.49 19.14
CA LEU A 236 9.98 -22.69 19.30
C LEU A 236 10.03 -23.63 18.08
N VAL A 237 10.16 -23.06 16.87
CA VAL A 237 10.33 -23.84 15.63
C VAL A 237 11.80 -24.19 15.35
N GLY A 238 12.73 -23.83 16.24
CA GLY A 238 14.16 -24.15 16.10
C GLY A 238 14.88 -23.33 15.03
N ALA A 239 14.39 -22.14 14.69
CA ALA A 239 15.05 -21.24 13.78
C ALA A 239 16.24 -20.54 14.48
N ASP A 240 17.36 -20.40 13.75
CA ASP A 240 18.54 -19.71 14.27
C ASP A 240 18.36 -18.18 14.22
N GLY A 241 19.06 -17.46 15.12
CA GLY A 241 19.13 -15.99 15.09
C GLY A 241 17.97 -15.28 15.79
N PHE A 242 17.15 -15.95 16.58
CA PHE A 242 16.00 -15.35 17.28
C PHE A 242 16.28 -15.00 18.77
N ASP A 243 17.52 -14.63 19.11
CA ASP A 243 17.94 -14.33 20.49
C ASP A 243 17.90 -12.84 20.86
N TYR A 244 17.15 -12.03 20.11
CA TYR A 244 17.04 -10.59 20.36
C TYR A 244 16.45 -10.29 21.75
N VAL A 245 17.03 -9.29 22.40
CA VAL A 245 16.56 -8.77 23.69
C VAL A 245 15.78 -7.46 23.49
N THR A 246 16.17 -6.65 22.51
CA THR A 246 15.58 -5.35 22.22
C THR A 246 15.26 -5.18 20.74
N SER A 247 14.36 -4.24 20.42
CA SER A 247 14.04 -3.86 19.05
C SER A 247 15.21 -3.18 18.33
N GLU A 248 16.08 -2.53 19.07
CA GLU A 248 17.33 -1.91 18.58
C GLU A 248 18.29 -2.98 18.05
N GLY A 249 18.40 -4.12 18.72
CA GLY A 249 19.21 -5.24 18.24
C GLY A 249 18.69 -5.81 16.91
N VAL A 250 17.37 -5.91 16.75
CA VAL A 250 16.74 -6.27 15.46
C VAL A 250 17.05 -5.22 14.38
N LEU A 251 16.96 -3.94 14.73
CA LEU A 251 17.26 -2.84 13.81
C LEU A 251 18.73 -2.84 13.34
N GLU A 252 19.67 -3.07 14.26
CA GLU A 252 21.10 -3.12 13.94
C GLU A 252 21.39 -4.25 12.94
N GLU A 253 20.82 -5.43 13.13
CA GLU A 253 20.97 -6.54 12.20
C GLU A 253 20.33 -6.25 10.84
N CYS A 254 19.10 -5.71 10.82
CA CYS A 254 18.44 -5.29 9.58
C CYS A 254 19.31 -4.30 8.78
N ARG A 255 19.87 -3.29 9.46
CA ARG A 255 20.76 -2.30 8.82
C ARG A 255 22.04 -2.93 8.27
N ALA A 256 22.63 -3.82 9.04
CA ALA A 256 23.85 -4.54 8.61
C ALA A 256 23.61 -5.43 7.39
N ALA A 257 22.45 -6.10 7.35
CA ALA A 257 22.07 -6.99 6.26
C ALA A 257 21.70 -6.24 4.97
N ILE A 258 21.04 -5.08 5.08
CA ILE A 258 20.54 -4.31 3.93
C ILE A 258 21.64 -3.42 3.35
N GLY A 259 22.49 -2.82 4.21
CA GLY A 259 23.47 -1.81 3.81
C GLY A 259 22.82 -0.51 3.29
N ASP A 260 23.56 0.22 2.46
CA ASP A 260 23.07 1.45 1.84
C ASP A 260 22.26 1.12 0.56
N VAL A 261 20.97 1.38 0.59
CA VAL A 261 20.07 1.20 -0.57
C VAL A 261 19.77 2.56 -1.19
N ALA A 262 20.23 2.77 -2.41
CA ALA A 262 19.86 3.94 -3.19
C ALA A 262 18.46 3.76 -3.80
N PRO A 263 17.64 4.83 -3.91
CA PRO A 263 16.41 4.80 -4.68
C PRO A 263 16.70 4.32 -6.12
N GLY A 264 16.02 3.26 -6.54
CA GLY A 264 16.14 2.70 -7.90
C GLY A 264 15.01 3.16 -8.80
N SER A 265 15.23 3.07 -10.11
CA SER A 265 14.17 3.17 -11.11
C SER A 265 13.50 1.80 -11.30
N PHE A 266 12.27 1.80 -11.83
CA PHE A 266 11.59 0.55 -12.19
C PHE A 266 12.37 -0.19 -13.28
N SER A 267 12.74 -1.45 -12.99
CA SER A 267 13.51 -2.33 -13.90
C SER A 267 12.79 -3.67 -14.19
N GLY A 268 11.51 -3.79 -13.82
CA GLY A 268 10.72 -5.01 -14.06
C GLY A 268 10.35 -5.20 -15.52
N GLU A 269 9.97 -6.43 -15.89
CA GLU A 269 9.44 -6.71 -17.21
C GLU A 269 8.16 -5.91 -17.46
N LYS A 270 8.06 -5.34 -18.68
CA LYS A 270 6.86 -4.63 -19.12
C LYS A 270 5.81 -5.66 -19.55
N THR A 271 4.66 -5.66 -18.89
CA THR A 271 3.52 -6.51 -19.26
C THR A 271 2.46 -5.68 -19.98
N SER A 272 1.80 -6.24 -20.99
CA SER A 272 0.71 -5.54 -21.70
C SER A 272 -0.59 -5.47 -20.90
N GLY A 273 -0.77 -6.38 -19.95
CA GLY A 273 -1.87 -6.42 -18.95
C GLY A 273 -3.31 -6.35 -19.47
N ARG A 274 -3.51 -6.39 -20.80
CA ARG A 274 -4.85 -6.22 -21.41
C ARG A 274 -5.85 -7.33 -21.08
N ASP A 275 -5.35 -8.48 -20.65
CA ASP A 275 -6.18 -9.65 -20.33
C ASP A 275 -6.51 -9.76 -18.84
N ASP A 276 -6.05 -8.82 -18.01
CA ASP A 276 -6.34 -8.82 -16.59
C ASP A 276 -7.64 -8.02 -16.32
N PRO A 277 -8.72 -8.68 -15.87
CA PRO A 277 -9.99 -8.02 -15.54
C PRO A 277 -9.90 -7.17 -14.27
N GLY A 278 -8.70 -6.69 -13.91
CA GLY A 278 -8.42 -5.99 -12.69
C GLY A 278 -9.43 -4.92 -12.34
N GLY A 279 -9.85 -4.90 -11.08
CA GLY A 279 -10.64 -3.83 -10.51
C GLY A 279 -9.74 -2.85 -9.76
N ASP A 280 -9.98 -1.56 -9.95
CA ASP A 280 -9.34 -0.53 -9.15
C ASP A 280 -10.07 -0.45 -7.80
N ILE A 281 -9.30 -0.40 -6.70
CA ILE A 281 -9.84 -0.40 -5.34
C ILE A 281 -9.56 0.94 -4.69
N ASP A 282 -10.59 1.77 -4.54
CA ASP A 282 -10.55 2.99 -3.73
C ASP A 282 -10.95 2.66 -2.28
N VAL A 283 -9.98 2.66 -1.38
CA VAL A 283 -10.21 2.41 0.05
C VAL A 283 -10.21 3.74 0.78
N PRO A 284 -11.27 4.06 1.54
CA PRO A 284 -11.31 5.27 2.34
C PRO A 284 -10.11 5.35 3.28
N LEU A 285 -9.52 6.53 3.39
CA LEU A 285 -8.38 6.79 4.27
C LEU A 285 -8.58 6.26 5.69
N TYR A 286 -9.78 6.41 6.24
CA TYR A 286 -10.11 6.00 7.61
C TYR A 286 -10.45 4.51 7.75
N SER A 287 -10.31 3.72 6.70
CA SER A 287 -10.51 2.26 6.73
C SER A 287 -9.20 1.47 6.59
N VAL A 288 -8.08 2.14 6.30
CA VAL A 288 -6.79 1.47 6.02
C VAL A 288 -6.01 1.03 7.26
N ASP A 289 -6.37 1.50 8.44
CA ASP A 289 -5.68 1.19 9.70
C ASP A 289 -6.65 0.58 10.71
N GLY A 290 -6.25 -0.53 11.36
CA GLY A 290 -7.10 -1.28 12.29
C GLY A 290 -7.59 -0.47 13.49
N LEU A 291 -6.82 0.50 13.99
CA LEU A 291 -7.23 1.38 15.07
C LEU A 291 -8.20 2.45 14.56
N VAL A 292 -7.86 3.09 13.43
CA VAL A 292 -8.63 4.20 12.85
C VAL A 292 -9.99 3.72 12.35
N ARG A 293 -10.08 2.53 11.75
CA ARG A 293 -11.37 1.96 11.30
C ARG A 293 -12.36 1.71 12.44
N ARG A 294 -11.88 1.62 13.69
CA ARG A 294 -12.69 1.47 14.91
C ARG A 294 -13.10 2.79 15.55
N ALA A 295 -12.73 3.94 14.97
CA ALA A 295 -13.16 5.25 15.43
C ALA A 295 -14.52 5.64 14.82
N PRO A 296 -15.66 5.56 15.55
CA PRO A 296 -17.00 5.75 14.95
C PRO A 296 -17.16 7.11 14.28
N ALA A 297 -16.58 8.16 14.85
CA ALA A 297 -16.67 9.51 14.30
C ALA A 297 -16.01 9.62 12.92
N LEU A 298 -14.91 8.92 12.68
CA LEU A 298 -14.20 8.92 11.39
C LEU A 298 -14.97 8.16 10.31
N GLN A 299 -15.74 7.13 10.70
CA GLN A 299 -16.61 6.37 9.80
C GLN A 299 -17.87 7.14 9.35
N LEU A 300 -18.15 8.29 9.97
CA LEU A 300 -19.23 9.20 9.57
C LEU A 300 -18.79 10.29 8.59
N THR A 301 -17.52 10.32 8.22
CA THR A 301 -16.99 11.29 7.25
C THR A 301 -17.53 11.02 5.83
N PRO A 302 -17.60 12.05 4.95
CA PRO A 302 -18.03 11.87 3.57
C PRO A 302 -17.19 10.81 2.81
N ALA A 303 -15.89 10.77 3.05
CA ALA A 303 -15.00 9.79 2.43
C ALA A 303 -15.37 8.34 2.83
N ALA A 304 -15.60 8.07 4.12
CA ALA A 304 -15.99 6.75 4.58
C ALA A 304 -17.39 6.34 4.09
N ARG A 305 -18.34 7.30 4.03
CA ARG A 305 -19.69 7.04 3.54
C ARG A 305 -19.74 6.71 2.05
N ARG A 306 -18.93 7.37 1.21
CA ARG A 306 -18.84 7.06 -0.23
C ARG A 306 -18.48 5.61 -0.46
N ALA A 307 -17.48 5.10 0.25
CA ALA A 307 -17.03 3.71 0.06
C ALA A 307 -17.98 2.67 0.63
N SER A 308 -18.79 3.00 1.64
CA SER A 308 -19.78 2.05 2.19
C SER A 308 -21.06 1.95 1.34
N GLY A 309 -21.13 2.63 0.17
CA GLY A 309 -22.33 2.67 -0.67
C GLY A 309 -23.53 3.36 -0.03
N LYS A 310 -23.33 3.96 1.14
CA LYS A 310 -24.35 4.77 1.84
C LYS A 310 -24.24 6.20 1.32
N GLY A 311 -24.70 6.39 0.07
CA GLY A 311 -24.76 7.70 -0.55
C GLY A 311 -25.51 8.71 0.32
N GLU A 312 -25.29 9.98 0.04
CA GLU A 312 -25.95 11.11 0.69
C GLU A 312 -27.48 10.94 0.66
N GLY A 313 -28.05 10.76 1.83
CA GLY A 313 -29.48 10.89 2.10
C GLY A 313 -29.73 12.27 2.71
#